data_2380b80d22c5a1ffd6a6263e0c11e255
#
_entry.id   2380b80d22c5a1ffd6a6263e0c11e255
#
_cell.length_a   1.000
_cell.length_b   1.000
_cell.length_c   1.000
_cell.angle_alpha   90.00
_cell.angle_beta   90.00
_cell.angle_gamma   90.00
#
_symmetry.space_group_name_H-M   'P 1'
#
loop_
_entity.id
_entity.type
_entity.pdbx_description
1 polymer ?
#
loop_
_entity_poly.entity_id
_entity_poly.type
_entity_poly.pdbx_seq_one_letter_code
_entity_poly.pdbx_strand_id
1 'polypeptide(L)'
;DVPYFLDPRNAWITGIGEGIEEVQGVPTFSVLLVNPGRGLSTAEVYGAWDARSPALTRAEAGSTMRALTGLKDDSRTLSERFANLLVNDLESVAAELCPEVASLRAKLLELGSLAVGMSGSGATVFGVFPDERSARSAMEQADFEAPFWAQVTKAGDPKSCWGVAKW
;
A
#
# COMPACT_ATOMS: atom_id res chain seq x y z
N ASP A 1 2.38 -0.40 16.00
CA ASP A 1 2.83 0.63 15.03
C ASP A 1 3.74 1.70 15.66
N VAL A 2 3.50 2.10 16.92
CA VAL A 2 4.29 3.18 17.57
C VAL A 2 5.80 2.93 17.54
N PRO A 3 6.33 1.73 17.85
CA PRO A 3 7.77 1.49 17.78
C PRO A 3 8.37 1.74 16.40
N TYR A 4 7.65 1.42 15.33
CA TYR A 4 8.09 1.66 13.96
C TYR A 4 8.26 3.16 13.65
N PHE A 5 7.33 3.99 14.11
CA PHE A 5 7.37 5.43 13.86
C PHE A 5 8.43 6.20 14.67
N LEU A 6 9.04 5.58 15.67
CA LEU A 6 10.16 6.17 16.39
C LEU A 6 11.47 6.15 15.58
N ASP A 7 11.62 5.15 14.69
CA ASP A 7 12.77 5.01 13.81
C ASP A 7 12.33 4.34 12.50
N PRO A 8 11.60 5.10 11.63
CA PRO A 8 11.01 4.55 10.41
C PRO A 8 12.10 4.15 9.40
N ARG A 9 12.00 2.93 8.94
CA ARG A 9 12.91 2.31 7.98
C ARG A 9 12.18 1.21 7.21
N ASN A 10 12.78 0.71 6.13
CA ASN A 10 12.26 -0.51 5.52
C ASN A 10 12.44 -1.67 6.51
N ALA A 11 11.36 -2.22 7.00
CA ALA A 11 11.40 -3.22 8.05
C ALA A 11 10.33 -4.29 7.88
N TRP A 12 10.68 -5.49 8.33
CA TRP A 12 9.73 -6.56 8.57
C TRP A 12 9.20 -6.42 10.00
N ILE A 13 7.89 -6.33 10.13
CA ILE A 13 7.22 -6.14 11.41
C ILE A 13 6.48 -7.42 11.77
N THR A 14 6.68 -7.90 12.99
CA THR A 14 6.06 -9.13 13.51
C THR A 14 5.43 -8.91 14.88
N GLY A 15 4.63 -9.90 15.32
CA GLY A 15 3.91 -9.82 16.58
C GLY A 15 2.78 -8.78 16.51
N ILE A 16 2.65 -7.99 17.54
CA ILE A 16 1.73 -6.83 17.59
C ILE A 16 2.43 -5.51 17.23
N GLY A 17 3.58 -5.60 16.54
CA GLY A 17 4.38 -4.45 16.11
C GLY A 17 5.66 -4.22 16.90
N GLU A 18 6.00 -5.13 17.82
CA GLU A 18 7.19 -5.06 18.66
C GLU A 18 8.44 -5.66 18.02
N GLY A 19 8.27 -6.65 17.13
CA GLY A 19 9.38 -7.24 16.38
C GLY A 19 9.65 -6.41 15.11
N ILE A 20 10.79 -5.74 15.06
CA ILE A 20 11.21 -4.91 13.92
C ILE A 20 12.57 -5.39 13.43
N GLU A 21 12.59 -5.94 12.21
CA GLU A 21 13.81 -6.37 11.53
C GLU A 21 14.03 -5.52 10.28
N GLU A 22 15.18 -4.83 10.20
CA GLU A 22 15.50 -3.98 9.05
C GLU A 22 15.64 -4.77 7.76
N VAL A 23 15.04 -4.28 6.68
CA VAL A 23 15.14 -4.84 5.33
C VAL A 23 15.95 -3.88 4.47
N GLN A 24 17.12 -4.34 4.01
CA GLN A 24 18.02 -3.55 3.15
C GLN A 24 17.78 -3.86 1.67
N GLY A 25 18.17 -2.92 0.80
CA GLY A 25 18.10 -3.09 -0.65
C GLY A 25 16.70 -2.99 -1.25
N VAL A 26 15.75 -2.42 -0.51
CA VAL A 26 14.43 -2.07 -1.05
C VAL A 26 14.57 -0.82 -1.91
N PRO A 27 14.23 -0.88 -3.19
CA PRO A 27 14.32 0.29 -4.06
C PRO A 27 13.27 1.34 -3.68
N THR A 28 13.55 2.60 -4.03
CA THR A 28 12.60 3.71 -3.86
C THR A 28 11.60 3.70 -5.01
N PHE A 29 10.32 3.86 -4.67
CA PHE A 29 9.22 3.94 -5.62
C PHE A 29 8.44 5.23 -5.43
N SER A 30 7.75 5.65 -6.49
CA SER A 30 6.72 6.67 -6.36
C SER A 30 5.37 6.02 -6.14
N VAL A 31 4.60 6.60 -5.25
CA VAL A 31 3.30 6.08 -4.84
C VAL A 31 2.25 7.17 -5.00
N LEU A 32 1.18 6.86 -5.70
CA LEU A 32 -0.02 7.69 -5.74
C LEU A 32 -1.02 7.13 -4.74
N LEU A 33 -1.25 7.87 -3.66
CA LEU A 33 -2.27 7.59 -2.65
C LEU A 33 -3.58 8.22 -3.09
N VAL A 34 -4.68 7.49 -2.99
CA VAL A 34 -6.03 8.01 -3.26
C VAL A 34 -6.98 7.53 -2.16
N ASN A 35 -7.75 8.44 -1.61
CA ASN A 35 -8.79 8.13 -0.63
C ASN A 35 -10.14 8.64 -1.14
N PRO A 36 -11.23 7.87 -1.01
CA PRO A 36 -12.55 8.27 -1.48
C PRO A 36 -13.23 9.37 -0.65
N GLY A 37 -12.52 9.98 0.29
CA GLY A 37 -13.08 11.03 1.17
C GLY A 37 -13.98 10.49 2.27
N ARG A 38 -14.01 9.16 2.47
CA ARG A 38 -14.72 8.51 3.57
C ARG A 38 -13.80 7.55 4.31
N GLY A 39 -13.95 7.53 5.62
CA GLY A 39 -13.26 6.55 6.46
C GLY A 39 -14.04 5.25 6.56
N LEU A 40 -13.31 4.15 6.71
CA LEU A 40 -13.86 2.88 7.18
C LEU A 40 -13.51 2.70 8.66
N SER A 41 -14.45 2.20 9.44
CA SER A 41 -14.16 1.81 10.81
C SER A 41 -13.27 0.57 10.80
N THR A 42 -12.06 0.70 11.36
CA THR A 42 -11.15 -0.44 11.48
C THR A 42 -11.80 -1.62 12.22
N ALA A 43 -12.58 -1.34 13.26
CA ALA A 43 -13.30 -2.37 14.01
C ALA A 43 -14.38 -3.08 13.16
N GLU A 44 -15.10 -2.34 12.32
CA GLU A 44 -16.06 -2.93 11.37
C GLU A 44 -15.40 -3.83 10.34
N VAL A 45 -14.29 -3.38 9.74
CA VAL A 45 -13.56 -4.15 8.73
C VAL A 45 -13.02 -5.44 9.34
N TYR A 46 -12.37 -5.37 10.52
CA TYR A 46 -11.88 -6.57 11.21
C TYR A 46 -13.04 -7.49 11.64
N GLY A 47 -14.13 -6.96 12.19
CA GLY A 47 -15.28 -7.76 12.58
C GLY A 47 -15.95 -8.48 11.40
N ALA A 48 -16.05 -7.82 10.25
CA ALA A 48 -16.59 -8.42 9.05
C ALA A 48 -15.62 -9.46 8.44
N TRP A 49 -14.30 -9.25 8.58
CA TRP A 49 -13.28 -10.21 8.16
C TRP A 49 -13.29 -11.45 9.05
N ASP A 50 -13.31 -11.30 10.37
CA ASP A 50 -13.38 -12.40 11.34
C ASP A 50 -14.61 -13.29 11.13
N ALA A 51 -15.74 -12.69 10.76
CA ALA A 51 -16.97 -13.42 10.45
C ALA A 51 -16.85 -14.36 9.22
N ARG A 52 -15.84 -14.15 8.37
CA ARG A 52 -15.64 -14.91 7.11
C ARG A 52 -14.48 -15.90 7.14
N SER A 53 -13.51 -15.68 8.04
CA SER A 53 -12.23 -16.36 7.95
C SER A 53 -12.20 -17.71 8.65
N PRO A 54 -11.83 -18.77 7.93
CA PRO A 54 -11.18 -19.92 8.56
C PRO A 54 -9.77 -19.53 9.02
N ALA A 55 -9.30 -20.14 10.09
CA ALA A 55 -8.01 -19.88 10.70
C ALA A 55 -6.87 -19.80 9.67
N LEU A 56 -6.18 -18.66 9.61
CA LEU A 56 -5.02 -18.45 8.75
C LEU A 56 -3.84 -19.32 9.14
N THR A 57 -3.18 -19.90 8.17
CA THR A 57 -1.94 -20.64 8.35
C THR A 57 -0.73 -19.73 8.08
N ARG A 58 0.20 -19.73 9.02
CA ARG A 58 1.41 -18.87 9.09
C ARG A 58 2.44 -19.07 7.96
N ALA A 59 2.16 -19.89 6.95
CA ALA A 59 3.18 -20.40 6.01
C ALA A 59 3.55 -19.41 4.88
N GLU A 60 2.75 -18.38 4.60
CA GLU A 60 2.92 -17.56 3.39
C GLU A 60 3.71 -16.25 3.58
N ALA A 61 3.83 -15.75 4.80
CA ALA A 61 4.46 -14.46 5.09
C ALA A 61 5.98 -14.40 4.79
N GLY A 62 6.69 -15.52 4.88
CA GLY A 62 8.15 -15.56 4.65
C GLY A 62 8.58 -15.43 3.19
N SER A 63 7.71 -15.66 2.22
CA SER A 63 8.01 -15.56 0.79
C SER A 63 8.06 -14.11 0.30
N THR A 64 7.28 -13.23 0.92
CA THR A 64 7.15 -11.81 0.57
C THR A 64 8.46 -11.05 0.76
N MET A 65 9.17 -11.31 1.85
CA MET A 65 10.41 -10.61 2.21
C MET A 65 11.55 -10.91 1.24
N ARG A 66 11.69 -12.18 0.81
CA ARG A 66 12.72 -12.59 -0.17
C ARG A 66 12.49 -12.02 -1.56
N ALA A 67 11.24 -11.73 -1.91
CA ALA A 67 10.89 -11.19 -3.20
C ALA A 67 11.17 -9.67 -3.30
N LEU A 68 11.19 -8.94 -2.19
CA LEU A 68 11.55 -7.51 -2.15
C LEU A 68 13.07 -7.28 -2.17
N THR A 69 13.85 -8.23 -1.65
CA THR A 69 15.30 -8.13 -1.66
C THR A 69 15.88 -8.63 -2.99
N GLY A 70 16.66 -7.82 -3.67
CA GLY A 70 17.33 -8.19 -4.95
C GLY A 70 16.55 -7.83 -6.22
N LEU A 71 15.64 -6.89 -6.15
CA LEU A 71 14.96 -6.31 -7.32
C LEU A 71 15.99 -5.59 -8.20
N LYS A 72 16.27 -6.14 -9.39
CA LYS A 72 16.99 -5.46 -10.46
C LYS A 72 15.98 -4.80 -11.40
N ASP A 73 16.41 -3.69 -11.97
CA ASP A 73 15.69 -2.63 -12.70
C ASP A 73 14.94 -3.04 -13.99
N ASP A 74 14.16 -4.10 -13.98
CA ASP A 74 13.25 -4.42 -15.09
C ASP A 74 11.80 -4.18 -14.65
N SER A 75 11.17 -3.16 -15.19
CA SER A 75 9.83 -2.69 -14.83
C SER A 75 8.74 -3.79 -14.97
N ARG A 76 8.90 -4.71 -15.92
CA ARG A 76 7.95 -5.81 -16.11
C ARG A 76 8.07 -6.85 -15.01
N THR A 77 9.28 -7.23 -14.65
CA THR A 77 9.57 -8.13 -13.52
C THR A 77 9.16 -7.51 -12.19
N LEU A 78 9.27 -6.18 -12.05
CA LEU A 78 8.81 -5.43 -10.89
C LEU A 78 7.29 -5.48 -10.76
N SER A 79 6.55 -5.23 -11.84
CA SER A 79 5.08 -5.28 -11.83
C SER A 79 4.55 -6.65 -11.40
N GLU A 80 5.06 -7.73 -11.99
CA GLU A 80 4.65 -9.10 -11.65
C GLU A 80 4.97 -9.46 -10.20
N ARG A 81 6.13 -9.03 -9.70
CA ARG A 81 6.54 -9.26 -8.31
C ARG A 81 5.71 -8.45 -7.31
N PHE A 82 5.46 -7.17 -7.58
CA PHE A 82 4.63 -6.32 -6.73
C PHE A 82 3.17 -6.77 -6.66
N ALA A 83 2.60 -7.22 -7.78
CA ALA A 83 1.24 -7.73 -7.80
C ALA A 83 1.03 -8.92 -6.83
N ASN A 84 2.08 -9.74 -6.65
CA ASN A 84 2.07 -10.87 -5.72
C ASN A 84 2.46 -10.50 -4.28
N LEU A 85 2.99 -9.30 -4.05
CA LEU A 85 3.48 -8.86 -2.73
C LEU A 85 2.50 -7.93 -2.02
N LEU A 86 1.71 -7.16 -2.78
CA LEU A 86 0.72 -6.23 -2.24
C LEU A 86 -0.59 -6.97 -1.95
N VAL A 87 -0.51 -7.93 -1.03
CA VAL A 87 -1.69 -8.67 -0.55
C VAL A 87 -2.17 -8.02 0.75
N ASN A 88 -3.47 -7.72 0.81
CA ASN A 88 -4.13 -7.24 2.00
C ASN A 88 -5.43 -8.04 2.20
N ASP A 89 -5.45 -8.90 3.20
CA ASP A 89 -6.59 -9.78 3.48
C ASP A 89 -7.89 -9.01 3.77
N LEU A 90 -7.77 -7.78 4.27
CA LEU A 90 -8.91 -6.92 4.57
C LEU A 90 -9.51 -6.26 3.32
N GLU A 91 -8.80 -6.25 2.18
CA GLU A 91 -9.22 -5.49 0.99
C GLU A 91 -10.58 -5.95 0.44
N SER A 92 -10.85 -7.25 0.42
CA SER A 92 -12.13 -7.79 -0.08
C SER A 92 -13.31 -7.30 0.78
N VAL A 93 -13.14 -7.30 2.10
CA VAL A 93 -14.15 -6.82 3.04
C VAL A 93 -14.32 -5.31 2.94
N ALA A 94 -13.21 -4.59 2.87
CA ALA A 94 -13.23 -3.14 2.72
C ALA A 94 -13.94 -2.71 1.43
N ALA A 95 -13.73 -3.43 0.32
CA ALA A 95 -14.38 -3.16 -0.96
C ALA A 95 -15.89 -3.41 -0.93
N GLU A 96 -16.39 -4.32 -0.10
CA GLU A 96 -17.84 -4.49 0.10
C GLU A 96 -18.46 -3.38 0.97
N LEU A 97 -17.73 -2.93 1.99
CA LEU A 97 -18.17 -1.82 2.84
C LEU A 97 -18.02 -0.45 2.16
N CYS A 98 -17.08 -0.35 1.21
CA CYS A 98 -16.76 0.85 0.45
C CYS A 98 -16.42 0.46 -1.01
N PRO A 99 -17.43 0.38 -1.91
CA PRO A 99 -17.22 -0.03 -3.30
C PRO A 99 -16.22 0.83 -4.08
N GLU A 100 -15.99 2.06 -3.63
CA GLU A 100 -14.99 2.96 -4.17
C GLU A 100 -13.57 2.37 -4.09
N VAL A 101 -13.27 1.51 -3.12
CA VAL A 101 -11.98 0.82 -3.00
C VAL A 101 -11.71 -0.02 -4.25
N ALA A 102 -12.69 -0.81 -4.70
CA ALA A 102 -12.56 -1.61 -5.92
C ALA A 102 -12.46 -0.74 -7.18
N SER A 103 -13.24 0.32 -7.25
CA SER A 103 -13.22 1.27 -8.37
C SER A 103 -11.89 2.00 -8.48
N LEU A 104 -11.33 2.47 -7.36
CA LEU A 104 -10.02 3.11 -7.30
C LEU A 104 -8.89 2.16 -7.70
N ARG A 105 -8.98 0.89 -7.26
CA ARG A 105 -8.03 -0.13 -7.65
C ARG A 105 -8.00 -0.32 -9.17
N ALA A 106 -9.16 -0.48 -9.80
CA ALA A 106 -9.27 -0.62 -11.26
C ALA A 106 -8.72 0.64 -11.97
N LYS A 107 -9.10 1.82 -11.50
CA LYS A 107 -8.66 3.09 -12.06
C LYS A 107 -7.14 3.26 -12.01
N LEU A 108 -6.50 2.94 -10.88
CA LEU A 108 -5.05 3.04 -10.74
C LEU A 108 -4.30 2.07 -11.68
N LEU A 109 -4.84 0.86 -11.91
CA LEU A 109 -4.28 -0.07 -12.89
C LEU A 109 -4.40 0.48 -14.32
N GLU A 110 -5.55 1.03 -14.70
CA GLU A 110 -5.76 1.68 -16.01
C GLU A 110 -4.81 2.86 -16.24
N LEU A 111 -4.45 3.59 -15.19
CA LEU A 111 -3.49 4.70 -15.22
C LEU A 111 -2.03 4.24 -15.28
N GLY A 112 -1.78 2.94 -15.39
CA GLY A 112 -0.45 2.38 -15.63
C GLY A 112 0.39 2.18 -14.37
N SER A 113 -0.23 2.05 -13.19
CA SER A 113 0.50 1.63 -12.01
C SER A 113 1.09 0.22 -12.17
N LEU A 114 2.29 -0.01 -11.65
CA LEU A 114 2.96 -1.32 -11.64
C LEU A 114 2.22 -2.32 -10.76
N ALA A 115 1.64 -1.84 -9.68
CA ALA A 115 0.82 -2.60 -8.76
C ALA A 115 -0.09 -1.68 -7.96
N VAL A 116 -1.15 -2.24 -7.40
CA VAL A 116 -2.12 -1.51 -6.56
C VAL A 116 -2.37 -2.29 -5.28
N GLY A 117 -2.47 -1.58 -4.16
CA GLY A 117 -2.84 -2.16 -2.88
C GLY A 117 -3.71 -1.20 -2.07
N MET A 118 -4.28 -1.72 -1.00
CA MET A 118 -5.02 -0.94 -0.01
C MET A 118 -4.18 -0.78 1.26
N SER A 119 -4.20 0.40 1.86
CA SER A 119 -3.49 0.70 3.10
C SER A 119 -4.31 0.33 4.33
N GLY A 120 -3.79 -0.57 5.15
CA GLY A 120 -4.41 -0.98 6.42
C GLY A 120 -5.83 -1.52 6.21
N SER A 121 -6.78 -1.05 7.01
CA SER A 121 -8.20 -1.39 6.89
C SER A 121 -8.95 -0.58 5.82
N GLY A 122 -8.25 0.27 5.08
CA GLY A 122 -8.85 1.09 4.02
C GLY A 122 -9.29 2.50 4.55
N ALA A 123 -10.01 3.31 3.82
CA ALA A 123 -10.35 3.16 2.39
C ALA A 123 -9.27 3.69 1.43
N THR A 124 -8.08 4.06 1.94
CA THR A 124 -6.99 4.54 1.09
C THR A 124 -6.44 3.42 0.23
N VAL A 125 -6.45 3.64 -1.08
CA VAL A 125 -5.84 2.78 -2.10
C VAL A 125 -4.59 3.46 -2.62
N PHE A 126 -3.57 2.69 -2.98
CA PHE A 126 -2.35 3.24 -3.53
C PHE A 126 -1.89 2.48 -4.77
N GLY A 127 -1.38 3.23 -5.75
CA GLY A 127 -0.71 2.69 -6.92
C GLY A 127 0.80 2.94 -6.85
N VAL A 128 1.59 1.92 -7.19
CA VAL A 128 3.05 2.00 -7.29
C VAL A 128 3.43 2.37 -8.71
N PHE A 129 4.31 3.36 -8.87
CA PHE A 129 4.81 3.83 -10.16
C PHE A 129 6.35 3.80 -10.18
N PRO A 130 6.95 3.65 -11.38
CA PRO A 130 8.41 3.59 -11.51
C PRO A 130 9.10 4.89 -11.10
N ASP A 131 8.44 6.03 -11.30
CA ASP A 131 8.97 7.35 -11.00
C ASP A 131 7.86 8.36 -10.64
N GLU A 132 8.28 9.52 -10.12
CA GLU A 132 7.36 10.58 -9.68
C GLU A 132 6.60 11.22 -10.84
N ARG A 133 7.21 11.30 -12.02
CA ARG A 133 6.59 11.88 -13.20
C ARG A 133 5.38 11.04 -13.64
N SER A 134 5.54 9.72 -13.68
CA SER A 134 4.47 8.79 -14.03
C SER A 134 3.33 8.85 -13.00
N ALA A 135 3.65 8.90 -11.70
CA ALA A 135 2.65 9.02 -10.64
C ALA A 135 1.87 10.35 -10.71
N ARG A 136 2.56 11.48 -10.97
CA ARG A 136 1.91 12.78 -11.14
C ARG A 136 1.04 12.84 -12.40
N SER A 137 1.53 12.30 -13.52
CA SER A 137 0.75 12.22 -14.75
C SER A 137 -0.53 11.39 -14.55
N ALA A 138 -0.44 10.29 -13.83
CA ALA A 138 -1.61 9.48 -13.47
C ALA A 138 -2.61 10.25 -12.60
N MET A 139 -2.13 11.00 -11.61
CA MET A 139 -2.96 11.84 -10.76
C MET A 139 -3.70 12.94 -11.56
N GLU A 140 -2.99 13.60 -12.48
CA GLU A 140 -3.57 14.64 -13.36
C GLU A 140 -4.59 14.06 -14.33
N GLN A 141 -4.32 12.90 -14.93
CA GLN A 141 -5.24 12.22 -15.84
C GLN A 141 -6.50 11.70 -15.16
N ALA A 142 -6.39 11.30 -13.89
CA ALA A 142 -7.51 10.78 -13.12
C ALA A 142 -8.52 11.85 -12.74
N ASP A 143 -8.06 13.10 -12.57
CA ASP A 143 -8.87 14.27 -12.22
C ASP A 143 -9.79 13.98 -11.02
N PHE A 144 -9.17 13.60 -9.90
CA PHE A 144 -9.91 13.24 -8.69
C PHE A 144 -10.57 14.47 -8.08
N GLU A 145 -11.89 14.56 -8.24
CA GLU A 145 -12.71 15.61 -7.64
C GLU A 145 -13.15 15.26 -6.21
N ALA A 146 -13.51 16.28 -5.44
CA ALA A 146 -14.08 16.07 -4.11
C ALA A 146 -15.28 15.09 -4.16
N PRO A 147 -15.43 14.17 -3.18
CA PRO A 147 -14.73 14.11 -1.91
C PRO A 147 -13.38 13.35 -1.94
N PHE A 148 -12.93 12.89 -3.11
CA PHE A 148 -11.65 12.19 -3.21
C PHE A 148 -10.50 13.15 -2.91
N TRP A 149 -9.43 12.62 -2.28
CA TRP A 149 -8.13 13.29 -2.27
C TRP A 149 -7.06 12.36 -2.82
N ALA A 150 -6.06 12.94 -3.47
CA ALA A 150 -4.95 12.21 -4.03
C ALA A 150 -3.62 12.90 -3.70
N GLN A 151 -2.58 12.11 -3.46
CA GLN A 151 -1.24 12.62 -3.15
C GLN A 151 -0.16 11.70 -3.71
N VAL A 152 0.83 12.27 -4.37
CA VAL A 152 2.04 11.56 -4.77
C VAL A 152 3.08 11.65 -3.66
N THR A 153 3.68 10.52 -3.31
CA THR A 153 4.76 10.41 -2.32
C THR A 153 5.79 9.39 -2.76
N LYS A 154 6.84 9.20 -1.96
CA LYS A 154 7.86 8.18 -2.18
C LYS A 154 7.79 7.12 -1.08
N ALA A 155 7.97 5.87 -1.46
CA ALA A 155 8.12 4.74 -0.55
C ALA A 155 9.52 4.13 -0.72
N GLY A 156 10.07 3.54 0.33
CA GLY A 156 11.41 2.95 0.32
C GLY A 156 12.54 3.91 0.70
N ASP A 157 12.28 5.22 0.85
CA ASP A 157 13.25 6.17 1.38
C ASP A 157 12.89 6.57 2.81
N PRO A 158 13.64 6.09 3.82
CA PRO A 158 13.36 6.42 5.22
C PRO A 158 13.38 7.92 5.52
N LYS A 159 14.17 8.68 4.75
CA LYS A 159 14.28 10.14 4.92
C LYS A 159 13.06 10.89 4.41
N SER A 160 12.29 10.31 3.51
CA SER A 160 11.05 10.93 2.99
C SER A 160 9.90 10.89 3.99
N CYS A 161 9.96 10.02 5.00
CA CYS A 161 8.93 9.91 6.05
C CYS A 161 8.89 11.13 7.00
N TRP A 162 9.94 11.96 7.02
CA TRP A 162 10.04 13.14 7.87
C TRP A 162 9.75 14.46 7.14
N GLY A 163 9.05 14.40 6.03
CA GLY A 163 8.46 15.60 5.43
C GLY A 163 7.49 16.22 6.44
N VAL A 164 8.03 17.11 7.27
CA VAL A 164 7.30 17.85 8.30
C VAL A 164 6.12 18.54 7.63
N ALA A 165 4.92 18.05 7.88
CA ALA A 165 3.74 18.88 7.73
C ALA A 165 3.95 20.09 8.65
N LYS A 166 4.27 21.23 8.09
CA LYS A 166 4.16 22.49 8.82
C LYS A 166 2.67 22.70 9.00
N TRP A 167 2.21 22.50 10.24
CA TRP A 167 0.91 22.92 10.72
C TRP A 167 0.77 24.42 10.66
#